data_cb8a4d1904ed3491aacf48fef1e1f0df
#
_entry.id   cb8a4d1904ed3491aacf48fef1e1f0df
#
_cell.length_a   1.000
_cell.length_b   1.000
_cell.length_c   1.000
_cell.angle_alpha   90.00
_cell.angle_beta   90.00
_cell.angle_gamma   90.00
#
_symmetry.space_group_name_H-M   'P 1'
#
loop_
_entity.id
_entity.type
_entity.pdbx_description
1 polymer ?
#
loop_
_entity_poly.entity_id
_entity_poly.type
_entity_poly.pdbx_seq_one_letter_code
_entity_poly.pdbx_strand_id
1 'polypeptide(L)'
;DRLVALPFPTIAVIDGACLGGGLELALACTYRIATDNPKTSIGLPEVNLGIIPGFGGTQRLPRLIGMPKALSMILSGKPVNGRKAFKLGVVDAVVPAEFATEKIAEFAGYIKSAAGRKAVLVRRNSRPFRRWLTQDNALARLVTANIACRNLMKKTKGCYPAPLKALEVIRRTLGMPLAAG
;
A
#
# COMPACT_ATOMS: atom_id res chain seq x y z
N ASP A 1 -6.66 -0.90 16.56
CA ASP A 1 -7.06 -1.35 15.20
C ASP A 1 -8.07 -2.51 15.22
N ARG A 2 -9.34 -2.19 15.54
CA ARG A 2 -10.43 -3.19 15.67
C ARG A 2 -10.58 -4.05 14.39
N LEU A 3 -10.47 -3.44 13.20
CA LEU A 3 -10.60 -4.15 11.92
C LEU A 3 -9.52 -5.22 11.71
N VAL A 4 -8.28 -4.93 12.11
CA VAL A 4 -7.16 -5.88 12.00
C VAL A 4 -7.28 -7.02 13.00
N ALA A 5 -7.93 -6.78 14.14
CA ALA A 5 -8.12 -7.75 15.22
C ALA A 5 -9.32 -8.68 15.03
N LEU A 6 -10.07 -8.53 13.94
CA LEU A 6 -11.21 -9.42 13.66
C LEU A 6 -10.74 -10.87 13.47
N PRO A 7 -11.47 -11.87 14.02
CA PRO A 7 -11.08 -13.28 13.98
C PRO A 7 -11.32 -13.93 12.61
N PHE A 8 -11.79 -13.18 11.64
CA PHE A 8 -12.06 -13.63 10.27
C PHE A 8 -11.44 -12.69 9.24
N PRO A 9 -11.11 -13.16 8.03
CA PRO A 9 -10.55 -12.32 6.99
C PRO A 9 -11.57 -11.30 6.47
N THR A 10 -11.08 -10.08 6.23
CA THR A 10 -11.85 -8.97 5.67
C THR A 10 -11.40 -8.69 4.24
N ILE A 11 -12.33 -8.29 3.38
CA ILE A 11 -12.07 -7.94 1.98
C ILE A 11 -12.52 -6.50 1.75
N ALA A 12 -11.60 -5.62 1.38
CA ALA A 12 -11.95 -4.31 0.86
C ALA A 12 -12.21 -4.42 -0.64
N VAL A 13 -13.38 -3.97 -1.07
CA VAL A 13 -13.75 -3.84 -2.48
C VAL A 13 -13.65 -2.38 -2.87
N ILE A 14 -12.89 -2.10 -3.92
CA ILE A 14 -12.59 -0.75 -4.39
C ILE A 14 -13.18 -0.58 -5.78
N ASP A 15 -14.28 0.18 -5.86
CA ASP A 15 -14.91 0.59 -7.11
C ASP A 15 -15.07 2.11 -7.12
N GLY A 16 -14.18 2.80 -7.81
CA GLY A 16 -14.09 4.27 -7.80
C GLY A 16 -12.92 4.80 -6.96
N ALA A 17 -13.11 5.96 -6.34
CA ALA A 17 -12.04 6.65 -5.59
C ALA A 17 -11.80 5.99 -4.22
N CYS A 18 -10.56 5.54 -4.00
CA CYS A 18 -10.05 5.03 -2.73
C CYS A 18 -8.77 5.78 -2.39
N LEU A 19 -8.93 6.98 -1.85
CA LEU A 19 -7.86 7.94 -1.62
C LEU A 19 -7.69 8.24 -0.13
N GLY A 20 -6.47 8.54 0.30
CA GLY A 20 -6.18 8.95 1.66
C GLY A 20 -6.66 7.93 2.68
N GLY A 21 -7.43 8.38 3.68
CA GLY A 21 -8.01 7.54 4.71
C GLY A 21 -8.83 6.35 4.19
N GLY A 22 -9.45 6.47 3.00
CA GLY A 22 -10.12 5.35 2.34
C GLY A 22 -9.17 4.23 1.97
N LEU A 23 -7.99 4.57 1.44
CA LEU A 23 -6.95 3.56 1.18
C LEU A 23 -6.35 3.04 2.49
N GLU A 24 -6.18 3.87 3.51
CA GLU A 24 -5.66 3.43 4.80
C GLU A 24 -6.60 2.40 5.47
N LEU A 25 -7.92 2.61 5.36
CA LEU A 25 -8.93 1.64 5.80
C LEU A 25 -8.83 0.34 4.98
N ALA A 26 -8.74 0.44 3.65
CA ALA A 26 -8.58 -0.73 2.80
C ALA A 26 -7.27 -1.50 3.10
N LEU A 27 -6.18 -0.81 3.45
CA LEU A 27 -4.92 -1.41 3.87
C LEU A 27 -5.02 -2.13 5.23
N ALA A 28 -6.00 -1.80 6.07
CA ALA A 28 -6.28 -2.51 7.31
C ALA A 28 -7.06 -3.81 7.09
N CYS A 29 -7.72 -3.98 5.94
CA CYS A 29 -8.36 -5.23 5.56
C CYS A 29 -7.34 -6.32 5.19
N THR A 30 -7.73 -7.59 5.37
CA THR A 30 -6.90 -8.74 5.04
C THR A 30 -6.61 -8.81 3.54
N TYR A 31 -7.63 -8.60 2.71
CA TYR A 31 -7.56 -8.63 1.24
C TYR A 31 -8.14 -7.36 0.63
N ARG A 32 -7.75 -7.06 -0.60
CA ARG A 32 -8.22 -5.91 -1.38
C ARG A 32 -8.47 -6.34 -2.80
N ILE A 33 -9.64 -6.02 -3.33
CA ILE A 33 -10.03 -6.23 -4.72
C ILE A 33 -10.34 -4.85 -5.31
N ALA A 34 -9.83 -4.56 -6.49
CA ALA A 34 -10.24 -3.38 -7.25
C ALA A 34 -11.06 -3.79 -8.46
N THR A 35 -11.99 -2.95 -8.87
CA THR A 35 -12.60 -3.09 -10.20
C THR A 35 -11.72 -2.44 -11.26
N ASP A 36 -11.95 -2.79 -12.53
CA ASP A 36 -11.32 -2.13 -13.67
C ASP A 36 -12.09 -0.89 -14.16
N ASN A 37 -13.08 -0.44 -13.37
CA ASN A 37 -13.80 0.81 -13.60
C ASN A 37 -12.81 1.95 -13.87
N PRO A 38 -12.95 2.73 -14.96
CA PRO A 38 -12.06 3.86 -15.28
C PRO A 38 -11.98 4.93 -14.18
N LYS A 39 -13.02 5.04 -13.34
CA LYS A 39 -13.06 5.95 -12.18
C LYS A 39 -12.28 5.41 -10.97
N THR A 40 -11.85 4.13 -10.99
CA THR A 40 -11.07 3.56 -9.89
C THR A 40 -9.71 4.23 -9.78
N SER A 41 -9.48 4.85 -8.63
CA SER A 41 -8.33 5.70 -8.33
C SER A 41 -7.85 5.42 -6.91
N ILE A 42 -6.64 4.89 -6.75
CA ILE A 42 -6.12 4.35 -5.49
C ILE A 42 -4.82 5.08 -5.15
N GLY A 43 -4.75 5.74 -3.99
CA GLY A 43 -3.56 6.50 -3.61
C GLY A 43 -3.62 7.15 -2.25
N LEU A 44 -2.47 7.73 -1.86
CA LEU A 44 -2.29 8.52 -0.64
C LEU A 44 -1.86 9.94 -1.03
N PRO A 45 -2.82 10.84 -1.36
CA PRO A 45 -2.51 12.19 -1.86
C PRO A 45 -2.23 13.22 -0.76
N GLU A 46 -2.20 12.82 0.50
CA GLU A 46 -2.10 13.69 1.68
C GLU A 46 -0.96 14.69 1.59
N VAL A 47 0.18 14.28 1.04
CA VAL A 47 1.34 15.17 0.89
C VAL A 47 1.07 16.37 0.00
N ASN A 48 0.14 16.26 -0.96
CA ASN A 48 -0.27 17.38 -1.81
C ASN A 48 -1.11 18.41 -1.06
N LEU A 49 -1.64 18.04 0.11
CA LEU A 49 -2.41 18.88 1.02
C LEU A 49 -1.55 19.42 2.18
N GLY A 50 -0.24 19.16 2.17
CA GLY A 50 0.66 19.59 3.23
C GLY A 50 0.62 18.72 4.50
N ILE A 51 -0.06 17.58 4.48
CA ILE A 51 -0.16 16.62 5.59
C ILE A 51 0.43 15.26 5.20
N ILE A 52 0.48 14.33 6.12
CA ILE A 52 0.93 12.94 5.87
C ILE A 52 -0.20 11.96 6.16
N PRO A 53 -0.20 10.75 5.54
CA PRO A 53 -1.17 9.70 5.88
C PRO A 53 -1.10 9.36 7.37
N GLY A 54 -2.22 9.54 8.09
CA GLY A 54 -2.28 9.50 9.56
C GLY A 54 -2.93 8.25 10.15
N PHE A 55 -3.64 7.44 9.34
CA PHE A 55 -4.33 6.23 9.81
C PHE A 55 -3.56 4.92 9.51
N GLY A 56 -2.25 5.01 9.36
CA GLY A 56 -1.36 3.87 9.19
C GLY A 56 -0.92 3.60 7.74
N GLY A 57 -1.22 4.48 6.79
CA GLY A 57 -0.79 4.36 5.39
C GLY A 57 0.74 4.36 5.27
N THR A 58 1.43 5.21 6.04
CA THR A 58 2.89 5.25 6.13
C THR A 58 3.49 3.95 6.69
N GLN A 59 2.70 3.14 7.39
CA GLN A 59 3.12 1.89 8.02
C GLN A 59 2.73 0.66 7.19
N ARG A 60 1.47 0.58 6.78
CA ARG A 60 0.91 -0.60 6.10
C ARG A 60 1.37 -0.70 4.64
N LEU A 61 1.39 0.42 3.91
CA LEU A 61 1.73 0.39 2.50
C LEU A 61 3.18 -0.07 2.25
N PRO A 62 4.22 0.46 2.96
CA PRO A 62 5.60 -0.03 2.77
C PRO A 62 5.77 -1.51 3.14
N ARG A 63 5.07 -1.98 4.17
CA ARG A 63 5.11 -3.40 4.56
C ARG A 63 4.44 -4.31 3.53
N LEU A 64 3.43 -3.80 2.84
CA LEU A 64 2.69 -4.55 1.83
C LEU A 64 3.45 -4.65 0.49
N ILE A 65 3.87 -3.51 -0.08
CA ILE A 65 4.41 -3.45 -1.46
C ILE A 65 5.92 -3.18 -1.55
N GLY A 66 6.58 -3.01 -0.42
CA GLY A 66 7.99 -2.65 -0.32
C GLY A 66 8.23 -1.15 -0.28
N MET A 67 9.26 -0.75 0.46
CA MET A 67 9.61 0.65 0.72
C MET A 67 9.75 1.50 -0.55
N PRO A 68 10.47 1.08 -1.62
CA PRO A 68 10.65 1.94 -2.81
C PRO A 68 9.36 2.28 -3.52
N LYS A 69 8.45 1.31 -3.67
CA LYS A 69 7.15 1.51 -4.33
C LYS A 69 6.23 2.38 -3.47
N ALA A 70 6.20 2.11 -2.17
CA ALA A 70 5.39 2.88 -1.23
C ALA A 70 5.85 4.34 -1.16
N LEU A 71 7.15 4.59 -1.09
CA LEU A 71 7.71 5.94 -1.15
C LEU A 71 7.32 6.65 -2.45
N SER A 72 7.39 5.96 -3.59
CA SER A 72 6.97 6.54 -4.87
C SER A 72 5.49 6.97 -4.86
N MET A 73 4.60 6.18 -4.26
CA MET A 73 3.17 6.52 -4.15
C MET A 73 2.92 7.65 -3.15
N ILE A 74 3.47 7.54 -1.94
CA ILE A 74 3.24 8.49 -0.85
C ILE A 74 3.87 9.85 -1.17
N LEU A 75 5.14 9.89 -1.59
CA LEU A 75 5.86 11.14 -1.81
C LEU A 75 5.40 11.90 -3.06
N SER A 76 4.81 11.19 -4.04
CA SER A 76 4.22 11.84 -5.22
C SER A 76 2.78 12.27 -5.00
N GLY A 77 2.07 11.61 -4.09
CA GLY A 77 0.63 11.78 -3.91
C GLY A 77 -0.21 11.42 -5.14
N LYS A 78 0.40 10.81 -6.16
CA LYS A 78 -0.29 10.49 -7.42
C LYS A 78 -1.03 9.16 -7.29
N PRO A 79 -2.35 9.13 -7.53
CA PRO A 79 -3.11 7.90 -7.49
C PRO A 79 -2.80 7.01 -8.72
N VAL A 80 -3.17 5.74 -8.60
CA VAL A 80 -3.05 4.73 -9.64
C VAL A 80 -4.39 4.04 -9.86
N ASN A 81 -4.64 3.54 -11.08
CA ASN A 81 -5.83 2.74 -11.38
C ASN A 81 -5.72 1.31 -10.80
N GLY A 82 -6.82 0.56 -10.81
CA GLY A 82 -6.89 -0.80 -10.26
C GLY A 82 -5.82 -1.74 -10.84
N ARG A 83 -5.64 -1.74 -12.17
CA ARG A 83 -4.63 -2.60 -12.85
C ARG A 83 -3.20 -2.27 -12.41
N LYS A 84 -2.87 -1.00 -12.26
CA LYS A 84 -1.54 -0.58 -11.76
C LYS A 84 -1.38 -0.90 -10.27
N ALA A 85 -2.42 -0.71 -9.47
CA ALA A 85 -2.43 -1.11 -8.06
C ALA A 85 -2.16 -2.61 -7.90
N PHE A 86 -2.74 -3.46 -8.76
CA PHE A 86 -2.48 -4.89 -8.80
C PHE A 86 -1.02 -5.22 -9.15
N LYS A 87 -0.45 -4.58 -10.19
CA LYS A 87 0.96 -4.75 -10.59
C LYS A 87 1.92 -4.32 -9.48
N LEU A 88 1.56 -3.30 -8.72
CA LEU A 88 2.34 -2.83 -7.57
C LEU A 88 2.21 -3.77 -6.36
N GLY A 89 1.12 -4.50 -6.23
CA GLY A 89 0.80 -5.37 -5.10
C GLY A 89 -0.07 -4.71 -4.02
N VAL A 90 -0.67 -3.55 -4.32
CA VAL A 90 -1.59 -2.84 -3.41
C VAL A 90 -2.89 -3.61 -3.27
N VAL A 91 -3.41 -4.16 -4.37
CA VAL A 91 -4.60 -5.01 -4.39
C VAL A 91 -4.26 -6.44 -4.81
N ASP A 92 -5.08 -7.39 -4.38
CA ASP A 92 -4.89 -8.83 -4.58
C ASP A 92 -5.53 -9.34 -5.86
N ALA A 93 -6.57 -8.67 -6.33
CA ALA A 93 -7.24 -8.97 -7.59
C ALA A 93 -7.76 -7.70 -8.26
N VAL A 94 -7.96 -7.79 -9.56
CA VAL A 94 -8.75 -6.82 -10.35
C VAL A 94 -9.84 -7.60 -11.05
N VAL A 95 -11.06 -7.12 -10.94
CA VAL A 95 -12.25 -7.75 -11.51
C VAL A 95 -12.96 -6.77 -12.45
N PRO A 96 -13.63 -7.25 -13.50
CA PRO A 96 -14.48 -6.40 -14.33
C PRO A 96 -15.59 -5.76 -13.48
N ALA A 97 -15.84 -4.46 -13.67
CA ALA A 97 -16.87 -3.74 -12.91
C ALA A 97 -18.27 -4.33 -13.15
N GLU A 98 -18.56 -4.77 -14.36
CA GLU A 98 -19.84 -5.36 -14.76
C GLU A 98 -20.16 -6.67 -14.02
N PHE A 99 -19.15 -7.46 -13.67
CA PHE A 99 -19.27 -8.75 -12.99
C PHE A 99 -18.70 -8.72 -11.56
N ALA A 100 -18.60 -7.52 -10.97
CA ALA A 100 -17.91 -7.34 -9.70
C ALA A 100 -18.47 -8.23 -8.59
N THR A 101 -19.80 -8.28 -8.42
CA THR A 101 -20.46 -9.06 -7.37
C THR A 101 -20.12 -10.55 -7.46
N GLU A 102 -20.22 -11.12 -8.66
CA GLU A 102 -19.92 -12.53 -8.91
C GLU A 102 -18.43 -12.84 -8.65
N LYS A 103 -17.54 -12.02 -9.22
CA LYS A 103 -16.08 -12.21 -9.08
C LYS A 103 -15.56 -12.00 -7.66
N ILE A 104 -16.20 -11.13 -6.89
CA ILE A 104 -15.91 -10.97 -5.46
C ILE A 104 -16.34 -12.21 -4.68
N ALA A 105 -17.52 -12.77 -4.99
CA ALA A 105 -18.00 -14.01 -4.37
C ALA A 105 -17.07 -15.19 -4.70
N GLU A 106 -16.64 -15.34 -5.95
CA GLU A 106 -15.64 -16.33 -6.36
C GLU A 106 -14.33 -16.17 -5.58
N PHE A 107 -13.80 -14.94 -5.48
CA PHE A 107 -12.59 -14.66 -4.73
C PHE A 107 -12.74 -14.98 -3.24
N ALA A 108 -13.89 -14.63 -2.65
CA ALA A 108 -14.19 -14.96 -1.26
C ALA A 108 -14.25 -16.48 -1.04
N GLY A 109 -14.83 -17.23 -1.99
CA GLY A 109 -14.78 -18.70 -2.00
C GLY A 109 -13.36 -19.24 -2.12
N TYR A 110 -12.56 -18.67 -3.01
CA TYR A 110 -11.16 -19.08 -3.23
C TYR A 110 -10.31 -18.93 -1.97
N ILE A 111 -10.40 -17.80 -1.25
CA ILE A 111 -9.62 -17.58 -0.03
C ILE A 111 -10.11 -18.36 1.20
N LYS A 112 -11.29 -19.01 1.15
CA LYS A 112 -11.72 -19.98 2.18
C LYS A 112 -10.79 -21.19 2.20
N SER A 113 -10.26 -21.61 1.05
CA SER A 113 -9.33 -22.72 0.95
C SER A 113 -7.93 -22.34 1.45
N ALA A 114 -7.21 -23.29 2.05
CA ALA A 114 -5.81 -23.10 2.46
C ALA A 114 -4.91 -22.83 1.24
N ALA A 115 -5.16 -23.49 0.12
CA ALA A 115 -4.43 -23.30 -1.13
C ALA A 115 -4.59 -21.88 -1.69
N GLY A 116 -5.83 -21.35 -1.72
CA GLY A 116 -6.10 -20.00 -2.18
C GLY A 116 -5.42 -18.93 -1.33
N ARG A 117 -5.50 -19.07 0.01
CA ARG A 117 -4.76 -18.16 0.91
C ARG A 117 -3.25 -18.20 0.67
N LYS A 118 -2.69 -19.41 0.54
CA LYS A 118 -1.25 -19.60 0.25
C LYS A 118 -0.85 -18.94 -1.07
N ALA A 119 -1.65 -19.11 -2.13
CA ALA A 119 -1.37 -18.51 -3.44
C ALA A 119 -1.32 -16.98 -3.39
N VAL A 120 -2.27 -16.33 -2.69
CA VAL A 120 -2.26 -14.87 -2.50
C VAL A 120 -1.02 -14.42 -1.72
N LEU A 121 -0.66 -15.14 -0.65
CA LEU A 121 0.53 -14.82 0.15
C LEU A 121 1.83 -15.00 -0.63
N VAL A 122 1.96 -16.07 -1.40
CA VAL A 122 3.11 -16.32 -2.29
C VAL A 122 3.26 -15.19 -3.30
N ARG A 123 2.15 -14.74 -3.90
CA ARG A 123 2.17 -13.62 -4.83
C ARG A 123 2.61 -12.32 -4.15
N ARG A 124 2.13 -12.01 -2.95
CA ARG A 124 2.56 -10.82 -2.17
C ARG A 124 4.06 -10.87 -1.87
N ASN A 125 4.58 -12.06 -1.57
CA ASN A 125 5.98 -12.29 -1.22
C ASN A 125 6.87 -12.73 -2.40
N SER A 126 6.41 -12.55 -3.65
CA SER A 126 7.10 -13.05 -4.86
C SER A 126 8.50 -12.47 -5.11
N ARG A 127 8.97 -11.53 -4.30
CA ARG A 127 10.29 -10.89 -4.45
C ARG A 127 11.02 -10.73 -3.11
N PRO A 128 11.31 -11.82 -2.38
CA PRO A 128 11.91 -11.74 -1.04
C PRO A 128 13.31 -11.10 -1.08
N PHE A 129 14.13 -11.41 -2.08
CA PHE A 129 15.47 -10.84 -2.24
C PHE A 129 15.44 -9.31 -2.40
N ARG A 130 14.51 -8.77 -3.21
CA ARG A 130 14.38 -7.31 -3.35
C ARG A 130 13.91 -6.63 -2.08
N ARG A 131 13.04 -7.28 -1.29
CA ARG A 131 12.63 -6.76 0.03
C ARG A 131 13.82 -6.71 0.98
N TRP A 132 14.58 -7.79 1.07
CA TRP A 132 15.79 -7.85 1.86
C TRP A 132 16.77 -6.73 1.48
N LEU A 133 16.99 -6.50 0.18
CA LEU A 133 17.90 -5.47 -0.33
C LEU A 133 17.42 -4.02 -0.10
N THR A 134 16.12 -3.78 0.14
CA THR A 134 15.56 -2.42 0.19
C THR A 134 14.91 -2.03 1.51
N GLN A 135 14.55 -2.99 2.36
CA GLN A 135 13.80 -2.66 3.57
C GLN A 135 14.01 -3.58 4.79
N ASP A 136 14.44 -4.85 4.60
CA ASP A 136 14.45 -5.82 5.70
C ASP A 136 15.66 -5.64 6.62
N ASN A 137 16.72 -4.93 6.18
CA ASN A 137 17.83 -4.54 7.05
C ASN A 137 17.94 -3.01 7.22
N ALA A 138 18.57 -2.57 8.31
CA ALA A 138 18.65 -1.16 8.66
C ALA A 138 19.45 -0.34 7.63
N LEU A 139 20.54 -0.91 7.10
CA LEU A 139 21.38 -0.25 6.10
C LEU A 139 20.62 -0.05 4.78
N ALA A 140 19.91 -1.08 4.31
CA ALA A 140 19.10 -1.00 3.09
C ALA A 140 17.98 0.05 3.22
N ARG A 141 17.33 0.14 4.38
CA ARG A 141 16.33 1.20 4.66
C ARG A 141 16.96 2.59 4.59
N LEU A 142 18.16 2.76 5.19
CA LEU A 142 18.87 4.04 5.19
C LEU A 142 19.24 4.46 3.77
N VAL A 143 19.83 3.57 2.99
CA VAL A 143 20.21 3.84 1.58
C VAL A 143 18.98 4.19 0.75
N THR A 144 17.91 3.40 0.84
CA THR A 144 16.67 3.65 0.12
C THR A 144 16.05 5.01 0.50
N ALA A 145 16.04 5.35 1.80
CA ALA A 145 15.55 6.64 2.28
C ALA A 145 16.41 7.81 1.78
N ASN A 146 17.74 7.67 1.79
CA ASN A 146 18.65 8.72 1.32
C ASN A 146 18.49 8.98 -0.19
N ILE A 147 18.32 7.93 -0.99
CA ILE A 147 18.04 8.08 -2.43
C ILE A 147 16.70 8.80 -2.64
N ALA A 148 15.66 8.40 -1.92
CA ALA A 148 14.35 9.06 -1.98
C ALA A 148 14.43 10.52 -1.55
N CYS A 149 15.15 10.83 -0.47
CA CYS A 149 15.37 12.19 0.03
C CYS A 149 16.07 13.06 -1.01
N ARG A 150 17.17 12.59 -1.60
CA ARG A 150 17.88 13.31 -2.66
C ARG A 150 17.00 13.62 -3.87
N ASN A 151 16.20 12.63 -4.31
CA ASN A 151 15.27 12.81 -5.43
C ASN A 151 14.15 13.80 -5.09
N LEU A 152 13.67 13.78 -3.85
CA LEU A 152 12.65 14.70 -3.37
C LEU A 152 13.19 16.13 -3.30
N MET A 153 14.38 16.32 -2.71
CA MET A 153 15.03 17.63 -2.60
C MET A 153 15.30 18.26 -3.98
N LYS A 154 15.74 17.46 -4.96
CA LYS A 154 15.90 17.93 -6.35
C LYS A 154 14.60 18.45 -6.97
N LYS A 155 13.46 17.82 -6.65
CA LYS A 155 12.14 18.18 -7.19
C LYS A 155 11.49 19.34 -6.46
N THR A 156 11.62 19.40 -5.15
CA THR A 156 10.87 20.35 -4.30
C THR A 156 11.73 21.52 -3.81
N LYS A 157 13.06 21.48 -4.04
CA LYS A 157 14.03 22.46 -3.53
C LYS A 157 13.91 22.68 -1.99
N GLY A 158 13.36 21.71 -1.27
CA GLY A 158 13.12 21.79 0.17
C GLY A 158 11.89 22.59 0.61
N CYS A 159 11.14 23.18 -0.34
CA CYS A 159 9.99 24.05 -0.04
C CYS A 159 8.72 23.27 0.40
N TYR A 160 8.75 21.94 0.41
CA TYR A 160 7.58 21.10 0.71
C TYR A 160 7.86 20.18 1.91
N PRO A 161 7.42 20.55 3.14
CA PRO A 161 7.78 19.80 4.35
C PRO A 161 7.08 18.45 4.48
N ALA A 162 5.83 18.31 3.99
CA ALA A 162 5.03 17.10 4.20
C ALA A 162 5.66 15.82 3.61
N PRO A 163 6.14 15.79 2.36
CA PRO A 163 6.84 14.60 1.84
C PRO A 163 8.12 14.25 2.60
N LEU A 164 8.88 15.25 3.09
CA LEU A 164 10.07 15.02 3.90
C LEU A 164 9.70 14.37 5.24
N LYS A 165 8.63 14.87 5.86
CA LYS A 165 8.11 14.29 7.11
C LYS A 165 7.57 12.87 6.94
N ALA A 166 6.85 12.61 5.85
CA ALA A 166 6.39 11.25 5.50
C ALA A 166 7.58 10.28 5.34
N LEU A 167 8.65 10.71 4.65
CA LEU A 167 9.87 9.92 4.49
C LEU A 167 10.55 9.65 5.83
N GLU A 168 10.65 10.65 6.71
CA GLU A 168 11.22 10.51 8.06
C GLU A 168 10.45 9.48 8.88
N VAL A 169 9.12 9.58 8.92
CA VAL A 169 8.25 8.64 9.64
C VAL A 169 8.46 7.22 9.13
N ILE A 170 8.38 6.99 7.81
CA ILE A 170 8.57 5.67 7.22
C ILE A 170 9.95 5.10 7.57
N ARG A 171 11.00 5.91 7.48
CA ARG A 171 12.37 5.48 7.80
C ARG A 171 12.50 5.03 9.25
N ARG A 172 11.92 5.78 10.19
CA ARG A 172 12.01 5.47 11.64
C ARG A 172 11.22 4.24 12.01
N THR A 173 10.03 4.09 11.45
CA THR A 173 9.03 3.16 11.98
C THR A 173 8.93 1.84 11.21
N LEU A 174 9.46 1.74 9.98
CA LEU A 174 9.38 0.52 9.17
C LEU A 174 10.07 -0.69 9.82
N GLY A 175 11.05 -0.48 10.67
CA GLY A 175 11.75 -1.51 11.44
C GLY A 175 11.06 -1.89 12.76
N MET A 176 10.02 -1.18 13.16
CA MET A 176 9.28 -1.40 14.41
C MET A 176 8.06 -2.29 14.18
N PRO A 177 7.49 -2.94 15.21
CA PRO A 177 6.18 -3.56 15.13
C PRO A 177 5.12 -2.54 14.68
N LEU A 178 4.07 -3.02 13.96
CA LEU A 178 3.04 -2.13 13.40
C LEU A 178 2.32 -1.30 14.49
N ALA A 179 2.15 -1.86 15.68
CA ALA A 179 1.49 -1.19 16.80
C ALA A 179 2.35 -0.09 17.46
N ALA A 180 3.64 -0.02 17.15
CA ALA A 180 4.60 0.93 17.74
C ALA A 180 5.02 2.04 16.76
N GLY A 181 4.49 2.01 15.52
CA GLY A 181 4.88 2.92 14.43
C GLY A 181 3.86 3.98 14.06
#